data_09a7978a0114e4f507e36477a9a99350
#
_entry.id   09a7978a0114e4f507e36477a9a99350
#
_cell.length_a   1.000
_cell.length_b   1.000
_cell.length_c   1.000
_cell.angle_alpha   90.00
_cell.angle_beta   90.00
_cell.angle_gamma   90.00
#
_symmetry.space_group_name_H-M   'P 1'
#
loop_
_entity.id
_entity.type
_entity.pdbx_description
1 polymer ?
#
loop_
_entity_poly.entity_id
_entity_poly.type
_entity_poly.pdbx_seq_one_letter_code
_entity_poly.pdbx_strand_id
1 'polypeptide(L)'
;AIANPRQPDEMQEDARQGIDVMVALDVSNSMLATDVAPSRLQRAQALIAKLIDALPNDRVGLVVFAGNAYIQMPLTTDHSAAKLFVASANPGAITAQGTSIADALQKSSLAFGEESERFKAVILVTDGETHDENAVQEAQEQAAKGVMINTIGLGSAEGSVILEESGAEKRDAAGNVVVSKLNEP
;
A
#
# COMPACT_ATOMS: atom_id res chain seq x y z
N ALA A 1 9.18 -40.18 52.51
CA ALA A 1 9.69 -39.38 51.39
C ALA A 1 8.49 -39.01 50.54
N ILE A 2 8.05 -37.74 50.59
CA ILE A 2 6.95 -37.22 49.78
C ILE A 2 7.61 -36.59 48.57
N ALA A 3 7.43 -37.22 47.40
CA ALA A 3 7.83 -36.65 46.13
C ALA A 3 6.83 -35.55 45.77
N ASN A 4 7.32 -34.31 45.69
CA ASN A 4 6.56 -33.19 45.21
C ASN A 4 6.67 -33.18 43.66
N PRO A 5 5.62 -33.50 42.88
CA PRO A 5 5.69 -33.38 41.43
C PRO A 5 5.72 -31.90 41.10
N ARG A 6 6.83 -31.41 40.56
CA ARG A 6 6.88 -30.12 39.89
C ARG A 6 6.00 -30.24 38.67
N GLN A 7 4.93 -29.47 38.63
CA GLN A 7 4.23 -29.20 37.40
C GLN A 7 5.22 -28.55 36.41
N PRO A 8 5.26 -28.97 35.15
CA PRO A 8 6.01 -28.22 34.14
C PRO A 8 5.38 -26.82 34.07
N ASP A 9 6.23 -25.80 34.18
CA ASP A 9 5.83 -24.45 33.86
C ASP A 9 5.16 -24.51 32.47
N GLU A 10 3.87 -24.20 32.44
CA GLU A 10 3.19 -23.86 31.18
C GLU A 10 4.00 -22.69 30.61
N MET A 11 4.81 -22.98 29.58
CA MET A 11 5.26 -21.95 28.69
C MET A 11 3.99 -21.33 28.11
N GLN A 12 3.59 -20.19 28.67
CA GLN A 12 2.68 -19.30 27.96
C GLN A 12 3.35 -19.05 26.61
N GLU A 13 2.90 -19.77 25.58
CA GLU A 13 3.00 -19.28 24.22
C GLU A 13 2.29 -17.91 24.28
N ASP A 14 3.07 -16.84 24.39
CA ASP A 14 2.62 -15.52 24.02
C ASP A 14 2.15 -15.67 22.56
N ALA A 15 0.86 -15.92 22.41
CA ALA A 15 0.21 -15.88 21.11
C ALA A 15 0.49 -14.47 20.59
N ARG A 16 1.51 -14.36 19.73
CA ARG A 16 1.85 -13.11 19.08
C ARG A 16 0.58 -12.70 18.36
N GLN A 17 -0.11 -11.71 18.90
CA GLN A 17 -1.24 -11.10 18.22
C GLN A 17 -0.70 -10.56 16.91
N GLY A 18 -1.06 -11.18 15.80
CA GLY A 18 -0.66 -10.73 14.48
C GLY A 18 -1.09 -9.27 14.27
N ILE A 19 -0.51 -8.59 13.32
CA ILE A 19 -0.87 -7.22 12.96
C ILE A 19 -1.88 -7.22 11.80
N ASP A 20 -2.61 -6.12 11.66
CA ASP A 20 -3.45 -5.85 10.50
C ASP A 20 -2.73 -4.85 9.60
N VAL A 21 -2.44 -5.26 8.39
CA VAL A 21 -1.71 -4.44 7.42
C VAL A 21 -2.61 -4.11 6.24
N MET A 22 -2.90 -2.82 6.05
CA MET A 22 -3.51 -2.33 4.81
C MET A 22 -2.42 -1.79 3.90
N VAL A 23 -2.32 -2.35 2.72
CA VAL A 23 -1.46 -1.81 1.65
C VAL A 23 -2.29 -0.84 0.82
N ALA A 24 -1.86 0.42 0.74
CA ALA A 24 -2.43 1.42 -0.15
C ALA A 24 -1.49 1.57 -1.35
N LEU A 25 -1.91 1.05 -2.50
CA LEU A 25 -1.13 1.01 -3.73
C LEU A 25 -1.62 2.07 -4.71
N ASP A 26 -0.74 2.97 -5.07
CA ASP A 26 -0.94 3.93 -6.13
C ASP A 26 -0.98 3.23 -7.48
N VAL A 27 -2.07 3.43 -8.22
CA VAL A 27 -2.27 2.93 -9.57
C VAL A 27 -2.50 4.08 -10.56
N SER A 28 -2.05 5.28 -10.24
CA SER A 28 -2.07 6.42 -11.15
C SER A 28 -1.21 6.16 -12.40
N ASN A 29 -1.44 6.94 -13.45
CA ASN A 29 -0.70 6.77 -14.70
C ASN A 29 0.81 7.00 -14.56
N SER A 30 1.27 7.82 -13.60
CA SER A 30 2.69 8.04 -13.33
C SER A 30 3.40 6.75 -12.88
N MET A 31 2.68 5.82 -12.26
CA MET A 31 3.20 4.51 -11.86
C MET A 31 3.50 3.58 -13.06
N LEU A 32 3.12 3.93 -14.28
CA LEU A 32 3.54 3.24 -15.50
C LEU A 32 4.95 3.65 -15.97
N ALA A 33 5.55 4.68 -15.37
CA ALA A 33 6.91 5.10 -15.69
C ALA A 33 7.92 3.96 -15.50
N THR A 34 8.96 3.94 -16.36
CA THR A 34 9.92 2.84 -16.47
C THR A 34 11.31 3.18 -15.96
N ASP A 35 11.44 4.30 -15.24
CA ASP A 35 12.69 4.68 -14.56
C ASP A 35 13.12 3.65 -13.51
N VAL A 36 12.17 2.91 -12.98
CA VAL A 36 12.38 1.74 -12.14
C VAL A 36 11.85 0.51 -12.89
N ALA A 37 12.74 -0.29 -13.44
CA ALA A 37 12.38 -1.42 -14.30
C ALA A 37 11.62 -2.53 -13.55
N PRO A 38 10.59 -3.17 -14.18
CA PRO A 38 10.07 -2.94 -15.53
C PRO A 38 9.17 -1.69 -15.63
N SER A 39 8.42 -1.36 -14.57
CA SER A 39 7.73 -0.10 -14.31
C SER A 39 7.61 0.10 -12.80
N ARG A 40 7.30 1.32 -12.33
CA ARG A 40 7.08 1.60 -10.90
C ARG A 40 6.00 0.69 -10.34
N LEU A 41 4.86 0.55 -11.03
CA LEU A 41 3.75 -0.31 -10.61
C LEU A 41 4.15 -1.77 -10.47
N GLN A 42 4.82 -2.33 -11.48
CA GLN A 42 5.26 -3.73 -11.43
C GLN A 42 6.29 -3.95 -10.33
N ARG A 43 7.14 -2.96 -10.09
CA ARG A 43 8.11 -2.99 -8.98
C ARG A 43 7.40 -2.95 -7.63
N ALA A 44 6.36 -2.09 -7.50
CA ALA A 44 5.50 -2.05 -6.32
C ALA A 44 4.84 -3.40 -6.04
N GLN A 45 4.21 -3.99 -7.05
CA GLN A 45 3.56 -5.29 -6.95
C GLN A 45 4.52 -6.40 -6.49
N ALA A 46 5.74 -6.44 -7.06
CA ALA A 46 6.76 -7.40 -6.66
C ALA A 46 7.24 -7.19 -5.22
N LEU A 47 7.37 -5.93 -4.78
CA LEU A 47 7.74 -5.59 -3.41
C LEU A 47 6.64 -5.98 -2.42
N ILE A 48 5.38 -5.67 -2.73
CA ILE A 48 4.23 -5.99 -1.89
C ILE A 48 4.08 -7.53 -1.77
N ALA A 49 4.28 -8.28 -2.85
CA ALA A 49 4.25 -9.74 -2.81
C ALA A 49 5.29 -10.31 -1.84
N LYS A 50 6.52 -9.78 -1.84
CA LYS A 50 7.56 -10.16 -0.87
C LYS A 50 7.20 -9.77 0.56
N LEU A 51 6.59 -8.60 0.74
CA LEU A 51 6.12 -8.16 2.04
C LEU A 51 5.07 -9.12 2.60
N ILE A 52 4.09 -9.54 1.78
CA ILE A 52 3.07 -10.51 2.15
C ILE A 52 3.73 -11.83 2.60
N ASP A 53 4.76 -12.30 1.90
CA ASP A 53 5.50 -13.52 2.27
C ASP A 53 6.24 -13.37 3.62
N ALA A 54 6.59 -12.16 4.01
CA ALA A 54 7.26 -11.88 5.30
C ALA A 54 6.27 -11.74 6.49
N LEU A 55 4.97 -11.79 6.23
CA LEU A 55 3.90 -11.55 7.21
C LEU A 55 3.01 -12.81 7.43
N PRO A 56 3.56 -14.00 7.76
CA PRO A 56 2.82 -15.27 7.69
C PRO A 56 1.65 -15.37 8.67
N ASN A 57 1.63 -14.59 9.74
CA ASN A 57 0.60 -14.64 10.80
C ASN A 57 -0.31 -13.41 10.81
N ASP A 58 -0.15 -12.53 9.84
CA ASP A 58 -0.80 -11.22 9.80
C ASP A 58 -1.95 -11.21 8.80
N ARG A 59 -2.89 -10.31 8.99
CA ARG A 59 -3.94 -10.05 8.00
C ARG A 59 -3.48 -8.94 7.06
N VAL A 60 -3.66 -9.15 5.78
CA VAL A 60 -3.31 -8.15 4.76
C VAL A 60 -4.54 -7.78 3.97
N GLY A 61 -4.75 -6.50 3.73
CA GLY A 61 -5.77 -5.95 2.85
C GLY A 61 -5.15 -5.03 1.80
N LEU A 62 -5.90 -4.70 0.77
CA LEU A 62 -5.44 -3.86 -0.34
C LEU A 62 -6.44 -2.75 -0.62
N VAL A 63 -5.94 -1.53 -0.59
CA VAL A 63 -6.57 -0.34 -1.18
C VAL A 63 -5.79 0.01 -2.43
N VAL A 64 -6.48 0.29 -3.53
CA VAL A 64 -5.89 0.89 -4.73
C VAL A 64 -6.38 2.32 -4.85
N PHE A 65 -5.53 3.22 -5.27
CA PHE A 65 -5.89 4.62 -5.39
C PHE A 65 -5.22 5.32 -6.59
N ALA A 66 -5.88 6.33 -7.07
CA ALA A 66 -5.43 7.36 -8.00
C ALA A 66 -6.16 8.65 -7.63
N GLY A 67 -6.98 9.25 -8.47
CA GLY A 67 -7.84 10.39 -8.11
C GLY A 67 -8.88 10.08 -7.02
N ASN A 68 -9.24 8.81 -6.83
CA ASN A 68 -10.08 8.28 -5.76
C ASN A 68 -9.46 6.98 -5.21
N ALA A 69 -9.90 6.52 -4.04
CA ALA A 69 -9.45 5.27 -3.45
C ALA A 69 -10.57 4.24 -3.28
N TYR A 70 -10.23 2.96 -3.44
CA TYR A 70 -11.16 1.84 -3.31
C TYR A 70 -10.53 0.68 -2.54
N ILE A 71 -11.31 0.05 -1.65
CA ILE A 71 -10.90 -1.20 -1.01
C ILE A 71 -11.01 -2.31 -2.07
N GLN A 72 -9.87 -2.72 -2.61
CA GLN A 72 -9.78 -3.79 -3.61
C GLN A 72 -9.93 -5.17 -2.95
N MET A 73 -9.39 -5.30 -1.74
CA MET A 73 -9.46 -6.52 -0.95
C MET A 73 -9.52 -6.19 0.53
N PRO A 74 -10.53 -6.70 1.27
CA PRO A 74 -10.57 -6.56 2.71
C PRO A 74 -9.43 -7.35 3.38
N LEU A 75 -9.22 -7.13 4.69
CA LEU A 75 -8.24 -7.87 5.48
C LEU A 75 -8.49 -9.38 5.42
N THR A 76 -7.46 -10.13 5.04
CA THR A 76 -7.51 -11.58 4.93
C THR A 76 -6.20 -12.22 5.40
N THR A 77 -6.27 -13.47 5.83
CA THR A 77 -5.11 -14.35 6.07
C THR A 77 -4.75 -15.18 4.83
N ASP A 78 -5.57 -15.12 3.78
CA ASP A 78 -5.26 -15.79 2.50
C ASP A 78 -4.25 -14.98 1.69
N HIS A 79 -2.97 -15.22 1.97
CA HIS A 79 -1.87 -14.52 1.32
C HIS A 79 -1.74 -14.86 -0.17
N SER A 80 -2.25 -16.01 -0.60
CA SER A 80 -2.27 -16.38 -2.02
C SER A 80 -3.27 -15.52 -2.78
N ALA A 81 -4.48 -15.37 -2.23
CA ALA A 81 -5.47 -14.45 -2.77
C ALA A 81 -4.96 -13.00 -2.75
N ALA A 82 -4.31 -12.56 -1.64
CA ALA A 82 -3.75 -11.23 -1.53
C ALA A 82 -2.76 -10.92 -2.66
N LYS A 83 -1.83 -11.83 -2.95
CA LYS A 83 -0.87 -11.66 -4.05
C LYS A 83 -1.55 -11.61 -5.43
N LEU A 84 -2.63 -12.36 -5.65
CA LEU A 84 -3.40 -12.28 -6.89
C LEU A 84 -4.07 -10.91 -7.07
N PHE A 85 -4.68 -10.37 -6.02
CA PHE A 85 -5.28 -9.03 -6.06
C PHE A 85 -4.23 -7.96 -6.33
N VAL A 86 -3.06 -8.02 -5.66
CA VAL A 86 -1.94 -7.10 -5.91
C VAL A 86 -1.49 -7.20 -7.37
N ALA A 87 -1.31 -8.39 -7.93
CA ALA A 87 -0.88 -8.59 -9.31
C ALA A 87 -1.90 -8.09 -10.34
N SER A 88 -3.19 -8.07 -10.00
CA SER A 88 -4.27 -7.58 -10.88
C SER A 88 -4.46 -6.07 -10.85
N ALA A 89 -3.86 -5.36 -9.89
CA ALA A 89 -3.97 -3.92 -9.77
C ALA A 89 -3.40 -3.22 -11.01
N ASN A 90 -4.18 -2.32 -11.59
CA ASN A 90 -3.78 -1.61 -12.81
C ASN A 90 -4.46 -0.23 -12.88
N PRO A 91 -3.91 0.73 -13.64
CA PRO A 91 -4.49 2.07 -13.77
C PRO A 91 -5.91 2.11 -14.33
N GLY A 92 -6.27 1.14 -15.17
CA GLY A 92 -7.61 1.05 -15.76
C GLY A 92 -8.72 0.74 -14.75
N ALA A 93 -8.38 0.34 -13.52
CA ALA A 93 -9.35 0.09 -12.46
C ALA A 93 -9.98 1.39 -11.92
N ILE A 94 -9.33 2.54 -12.11
CA ILE A 94 -9.77 3.83 -11.57
C ILE A 94 -9.85 4.85 -12.70
N THR A 95 -11.05 5.37 -12.96
CA THR A 95 -11.29 6.36 -14.03
C THR A 95 -10.88 7.78 -13.63
N ALA A 96 -10.95 8.11 -12.34
CA ALA A 96 -10.53 9.40 -11.81
C ALA A 96 -9.00 9.48 -11.79
N GLN A 97 -8.45 10.41 -12.55
CA GLN A 97 -7.01 10.67 -12.60
C GLN A 97 -6.59 11.56 -11.41
N GLY A 98 -5.33 11.46 -11.01
CA GLY A 98 -4.76 12.18 -9.87
C GLY A 98 -4.23 11.20 -8.83
N THR A 99 -3.89 11.72 -7.63
CA THR A 99 -3.32 10.93 -6.53
C THR A 99 -3.88 11.44 -5.23
N SER A 100 -4.95 10.81 -4.73
CA SER A 100 -5.61 11.18 -3.47
C SER A 100 -5.13 10.28 -2.32
N ILE A 101 -4.06 10.71 -1.66
CA ILE A 101 -3.47 10.00 -0.51
C ILE A 101 -4.41 10.05 0.70
N ALA A 102 -5.08 11.18 0.94
CA ALA A 102 -6.02 11.30 2.04
C ALA A 102 -7.16 10.28 1.94
N ASP A 103 -7.78 10.13 0.74
CA ASP A 103 -8.83 9.13 0.52
C ASP A 103 -8.30 7.70 0.71
N ALA A 104 -7.07 7.42 0.25
CA ALA A 104 -6.42 6.13 0.44
C ALA A 104 -6.22 5.79 1.94
N LEU A 105 -5.80 6.76 2.76
CA LEU A 105 -5.63 6.59 4.20
C LEU A 105 -6.99 6.39 4.90
N GLN A 106 -8.02 7.17 4.54
CA GLN A 106 -9.37 7.02 5.06
C GLN A 106 -9.95 5.64 4.75
N LYS A 107 -9.85 5.18 3.48
CA LYS A 107 -10.31 3.84 3.07
C LYS A 107 -9.56 2.73 3.81
N SER A 108 -8.25 2.89 4.00
CA SER A 108 -7.43 1.95 4.76
C SER A 108 -7.88 1.87 6.22
N SER A 109 -8.16 3.01 6.84
CA SER A 109 -8.67 3.08 8.21
C SER A 109 -10.03 2.40 8.35
N LEU A 110 -10.95 2.66 7.43
CA LEU A 110 -12.26 2.02 7.42
C LEU A 110 -12.18 0.48 7.29
N ALA A 111 -11.18 -0.02 6.54
CA ALA A 111 -10.99 -1.44 6.33
C ALA A 111 -10.53 -2.22 7.57
N PHE A 112 -9.94 -1.56 8.56
CA PHE A 112 -9.55 -2.21 9.83
C PHE A 112 -10.75 -2.65 10.67
N GLY A 113 -11.89 -1.96 10.55
CA GLY A 113 -13.04 -2.15 11.43
C GLY A 113 -12.80 -1.59 12.84
N GLU A 114 -13.88 -1.41 13.59
CA GLU A 114 -13.82 -0.82 14.94
C GLU A 114 -13.38 -1.81 16.02
N GLU A 115 -13.63 -3.11 15.84
CA GLU A 115 -13.46 -4.15 16.86
C GLU A 115 -12.08 -4.82 16.86
N SER A 116 -11.15 -4.43 15.97
CA SER A 116 -9.82 -5.05 15.91
C SER A 116 -8.93 -4.53 17.04
N GLU A 117 -8.58 -5.41 17.99
CA GLU A 117 -7.57 -5.14 19.03
C GLU A 117 -6.13 -5.30 18.54
N ARG A 118 -5.94 -5.73 17.28
CA ARG A 118 -4.62 -5.90 16.67
C ARG A 118 -3.97 -4.56 16.39
N PHE A 119 -2.65 -4.53 16.39
CA PHE A 119 -1.90 -3.38 15.88
C PHE A 119 -2.25 -3.15 14.41
N LYS A 120 -2.41 -1.89 14.03
CA LYS A 120 -2.86 -1.48 12.70
C LYS A 120 -1.73 -0.75 11.98
N ALA A 121 -1.41 -1.17 10.78
CA ALA A 121 -0.41 -0.51 9.95
C ALA A 121 -0.94 -0.27 8.53
N VAL A 122 -0.67 0.91 8.00
CA VAL A 122 -0.85 1.24 6.59
C VAL A 122 0.51 1.34 5.93
N ILE A 123 0.67 0.69 4.79
CA ILE A 123 1.85 0.79 3.94
C ILE A 123 1.41 1.48 2.65
N LEU A 124 1.76 2.75 2.53
CA LEU A 124 1.48 3.58 1.37
C LEU A 124 2.59 3.40 0.34
N VAL A 125 2.25 2.97 -0.87
CA VAL A 125 3.20 2.77 -1.98
C VAL A 125 2.81 3.70 -3.12
N THR A 126 3.64 4.70 -3.41
CA THR A 126 3.36 5.77 -4.37
C THR A 126 4.67 6.31 -4.95
N ASP A 127 4.61 7.08 -6.03
CA ASP A 127 5.75 7.87 -6.53
C ASP A 127 5.79 9.30 -5.95
N GLY A 128 4.83 9.62 -5.08
CA GLY A 128 4.78 10.91 -4.39
C GLY A 128 4.30 12.08 -5.26
N GLU A 129 3.91 11.85 -6.52
CA GLU A 129 3.32 12.89 -7.36
C GLU A 129 1.89 13.20 -6.90
N THR A 130 1.77 14.05 -5.89
CA THR A 130 0.48 14.45 -5.35
C THR A 130 0.42 15.96 -5.12
N HIS A 131 -0.79 16.51 -5.28
CA HIS A 131 -1.16 17.84 -4.84
C HIS A 131 -2.21 17.77 -3.70
N ASP A 132 -2.24 16.63 -2.97
CA ASP A 132 -3.19 16.39 -1.91
C ASP A 132 -2.75 17.11 -0.62
N GLU A 133 -3.21 18.34 -0.46
CA GLU A 133 -2.92 19.18 0.72
C GLU A 133 -3.43 18.55 2.03
N ASN A 134 -4.40 17.63 1.96
CA ASN A 134 -5.01 16.99 3.13
C ASN A 134 -4.26 15.72 3.57
N ALA A 135 -3.33 15.22 2.77
CA ALA A 135 -2.65 13.94 3.04
C ALA A 135 -1.94 13.92 4.40
N VAL A 136 -1.24 15.00 4.75
CA VAL A 136 -0.51 15.12 6.03
C VAL A 136 -1.47 15.19 7.22
N GLN A 137 -2.55 15.96 7.08
CA GLN A 137 -3.56 16.07 8.13
C GLN A 137 -4.22 14.70 8.37
N GLU A 138 -4.64 14.02 7.31
CA GLU A 138 -5.25 12.69 7.42
C GLU A 138 -4.30 11.69 8.06
N ALA A 139 -3.02 11.70 7.67
CA ALA A 139 -2.01 10.83 8.28
C ALA A 139 -1.88 11.07 9.79
N GLN A 140 -1.89 12.33 10.23
CA GLN A 140 -1.85 12.70 11.64
C GLN A 140 -3.10 12.22 12.40
N GLU A 141 -4.28 12.35 11.79
CA GLU A 141 -5.54 11.87 12.37
C GLU A 141 -5.54 10.34 12.54
N GLN A 142 -5.04 9.61 11.55
CA GLN A 142 -4.93 8.15 11.63
C GLN A 142 -3.87 7.71 12.66
N ALA A 143 -2.73 8.39 12.72
CA ALA A 143 -1.70 8.13 13.73
C ALA A 143 -2.23 8.37 15.15
N ALA A 144 -3.03 9.40 15.36
CA ALA A 144 -3.67 9.68 16.66
C ALA A 144 -4.66 8.56 17.07
N LYS A 145 -5.21 7.81 16.11
CA LYS A 145 -6.03 6.61 16.34
C LYS A 145 -5.21 5.33 16.53
N GLY A 146 -3.89 5.42 16.60
CA GLY A 146 -2.97 4.28 16.79
C GLY A 146 -2.63 3.51 15.52
N VAL A 147 -2.89 4.07 14.34
CA VAL A 147 -2.50 3.48 13.05
C VAL A 147 -1.06 3.89 12.72
N MET A 148 -0.17 2.91 12.53
CA MET A 148 1.19 3.16 12.04
C MET A 148 1.16 3.37 10.53
N ILE A 149 1.74 4.46 10.04
CA ILE A 149 1.80 4.74 8.60
C ILE A 149 3.25 4.70 8.16
N ASN A 150 3.52 3.89 7.14
CA ASN A 150 4.83 3.80 6.48
C ASN A 150 4.65 4.10 4.99
N THR A 151 5.55 4.90 4.44
CA THR A 151 5.51 5.26 3.01
C THR A 151 6.70 4.66 2.28
N ILE A 152 6.44 4.13 1.10
CA ILE A 152 7.45 3.61 0.17
C ILE A 152 7.34 4.43 -1.12
N GLY A 153 8.33 5.26 -1.38
CA GLY A 153 8.45 6.01 -2.61
C GLY A 153 9.08 5.18 -3.74
N LEU A 154 8.51 5.24 -4.93
CA LEU A 154 9.01 4.57 -6.12
C LEU A 154 9.19 5.54 -7.27
N GLY A 155 10.42 5.65 -7.76
CA GLY A 155 10.77 6.55 -8.85
C GLY A 155 12.22 6.99 -8.76
N SER A 156 12.65 7.78 -9.74
CA SER A 156 13.96 8.44 -9.73
C SER A 156 13.78 9.96 -9.62
N ALA A 157 14.74 10.63 -8.97
CA ALA A 157 14.78 12.10 -8.91
C ALA A 157 14.96 12.74 -10.29
N GLU A 158 15.56 12.01 -11.24
CA GLU A 158 15.77 12.46 -12.61
C GLU A 158 14.45 12.47 -13.41
N GLY A 159 13.53 11.58 -13.05
CA GLY A 159 12.25 11.40 -13.71
C GLY A 159 12.30 10.51 -14.94
N SER A 160 11.12 10.18 -15.44
CA SER A 160 10.94 9.37 -16.64
C SER A 160 9.73 9.84 -17.43
N VAL A 161 9.77 9.60 -18.74
CA VAL A 161 8.61 9.77 -19.61
C VAL A 161 7.59 8.68 -19.31
N ILE A 162 6.33 9.06 -19.22
CA ILE A 162 5.22 8.11 -19.11
C ILE A 162 4.91 7.56 -20.49
N LEU A 163 4.86 6.24 -20.63
CA LEU A 163 4.44 5.59 -21.87
C LEU A 163 2.97 5.17 -21.77
N GLU A 164 2.23 5.32 -22.88
CA GLU A 164 0.90 4.73 -23.05
C GLU A 164 1.02 3.23 -23.32
N GLU A 165 -0.11 2.50 -23.25
CA GLU A 165 -0.16 1.06 -23.59
C GLU A 165 0.35 0.75 -25.00
N SER A 166 0.22 1.71 -25.92
CA SER A 166 0.74 1.64 -27.29
C SER A 166 2.28 1.72 -27.37
N GLY A 167 2.97 2.08 -26.28
CA GLY A 167 4.39 2.38 -26.24
C GLY A 167 4.72 3.81 -26.69
N ALA A 168 3.73 4.63 -27.03
CA ALA A 168 3.92 6.04 -27.36
C ALA A 168 4.12 6.88 -26.09
N GLU A 169 4.86 7.99 -26.20
CA GLU A 169 5.01 8.95 -25.12
C GLU A 169 3.69 9.65 -24.81
N LYS A 170 3.28 9.63 -23.55
CA LYS A 170 2.10 10.35 -23.09
C LYS A 170 2.32 11.85 -23.23
N ARG A 171 1.32 12.55 -23.81
CA ARG A 171 1.36 14.00 -23.98
C ARG A 171 0.23 14.66 -23.22
N ASP A 172 0.51 15.86 -22.72
CA ASP A 172 -0.50 16.72 -22.09
C ASP A 172 -1.44 17.36 -23.17
N ALA A 173 -2.44 18.10 -22.71
CA ALA A 173 -3.37 18.81 -23.60
C ALA A 173 -2.70 19.85 -24.53
N ALA A 174 -1.51 20.31 -24.20
CA ALA A 174 -0.68 21.23 -24.98
C ALA A 174 0.27 20.52 -25.95
N GLY A 175 0.32 19.16 -25.91
CA GLY A 175 1.17 18.33 -26.76
C GLY A 175 2.59 18.10 -26.22
N ASN A 176 2.91 18.55 -25.01
CA ASN A 176 4.20 18.31 -24.39
C ASN A 176 4.29 16.88 -23.82
N VAL A 177 5.48 16.29 -23.86
CA VAL A 177 5.74 14.98 -23.23
C VAL A 177 5.62 15.10 -21.73
N VAL A 178 4.82 14.21 -21.13
CA VAL A 178 4.63 14.15 -19.66
C VAL A 178 5.81 13.42 -19.03
N VAL A 179 6.54 14.11 -18.17
CA VAL A 179 7.66 13.56 -17.37
C VAL A 179 7.23 13.47 -15.92
N SER A 180 7.32 12.28 -15.35
CA SER A 180 7.04 11.99 -13.95
C SER A 180 8.35 11.89 -13.16
N LYS A 181 8.43 12.50 -11.98
CA LYS A 181 9.58 12.48 -11.09
C LYS A 181 9.16 12.03 -9.71
N LEU A 182 10.05 11.32 -8.99
CA LEU A 182 9.83 11.07 -7.57
C LEU A 182 9.80 12.42 -6.84
N ASN A 183 8.72 12.68 -6.13
CA ASN A 183 8.62 13.86 -5.26
C ASN A 183 9.12 13.47 -3.87
N GLU A 184 10.35 13.89 -3.55
CA GLU A 184 10.92 13.74 -2.20
C GLU A 184 10.56 15.00 -1.40
N PRO A 185 10.05 14.86 -0.15
CA PRO A 185 9.74 16.00 0.72
C PRO A 185 10.99 16.73 1.21
#